data_07a62734a6c7068204312e598a65933e
#
_entry.id   07a62734a6c7068204312e598a65933e
#
_cell.length_a   1.000
_cell.length_b   1.000
_cell.length_c   1.000
_cell.angle_alpha   90.00
_cell.angle_beta   90.00
_cell.angle_gamma   90.00
#
_symmetry.space_group_name_H-M   'P 1'
#
loop_
_entity.id
_entity.type
_entity.pdbx_description
1 polymer ?
#
loop_
_entity_poly.entity_id
_entity_poly.type
_entity_poly.pdbx_seq_one_letter_code
_entity_poly.pdbx_strand_id
1 'polypeptide(L)'
;MLNNSPRRDHRGLCICEEDQMWSYEILGTDIYHLLAAFVLYSVLGWALESTYMSFCNRKFTNRGFGKGPFCPIYGFGGVLGYLILSPLRDKLVELYFLGAILATAFEYLVGVGMIRFLGELWWDYNNKPFNYRGIICLESTVAWGFYAIGIVQFVHDAMYHIIDKVQLQIGTHLIQGILLLVAIDYTVQLIRVFDIDVRSKGEALKERCQALIARW
;
A
#
# COMPACT_ATOMS: atom_id res chain seq x y z
N MET A 1 39.49 11.63 -3.04
CA MET A 1 39.03 11.99 -4.41
C MET A 1 38.15 10.85 -4.89
N LEU A 2 36.84 10.96 -4.72
CA LEU A 2 35.85 9.98 -5.19
C LEU A 2 35.69 10.19 -6.69
N ASN A 3 35.97 9.15 -7.46
CA ASN A 3 35.90 9.14 -8.90
C ASN A 3 34.43 9.17 -9.35
N ASN A 4 33.91 10.36 -9.65
CA ASN A 4 32.51 10.61 -10.06
C ASN A 4 32.41 10.48 -11.58
N SER A 5 32.76 9.31 -12.16
CA SER A 5 32.47 9.04 -13.57
C SER A 5 31.02 8.53 -13.70
N PRO A 6 30.19 9.17 -14.54
CA PRO A 6 28.81 8.75 -14.75
C PRO A 6 28.80 7.32 -15.32
N ARG A 7 28.11 6.40 -14.60
CA ARG A 7 27.85 5.07 -15.15
C ARG A 7 26.84 5.19 -16.29
N ARG A 8 27.09 4.49 -17.37
CA ARG A 8 26.18 4.39 -18.53
C ARG A 8 25.38 3.10 -18.41
N ASP A 9 24.09 3.17 -18.73
CA ASP A 9 23.24 1.99 -18.86
C ASP A 9 23.63 1.19 -20.11
N HIS A 10 23.00 0.01 -20.33
CA HIS A 10 23.21 -0.85 -21.49
C HIS A 10 22.87 -0.17 -22.84
N ARG A 11 22.25 1.02 -22.81
CA ARG A 11 21.89 1.86 -23.95
C ARG A 11 22.80 3.09 -24.09
N GLY A 12 23.83 3.23 -23.24
CA GLY A 12 24.79 4.32 -23.30
C GLY A 12 24.33 5.68 -22.78
N LEU A 13 23.16 5.73 -22.12
CA LEU A 13 22.63 6.95 -21.50
C LEU A 13 23.31 7.21 -20.15
N CYS A 14 23.62 8.48 -19.87
CA CYS A 14 24.09 8.91 -18.55
C CYS A 14 22.94 8.75 -17.54
N ILE A 15 23.13 7.89 -16.55
CA ILE A 15 22.19 7.72 -15.43
C ILE A 15 22.45 8.85 -14.44
N CYS A 16 21.43 9.68 -14.16
CA CYS A 16 21.45 10.62 -13.07
C CYS A 16 21.48 9.88 -11.72
N GLU A 17 22.04 10.45 -10.67
CA GLU A 17 22.07 9.83 -9.31
C GLU A 17 20.66 9.41 -8.85
N GLU A 18 19.63 10.15 -9.22
CA GLU A 18 18.23 9.88 -8.93
C GLU A 18 17.75 8.59 -9.64
N ASP A 19 18.07 8.39 -10.92
CA ASP A 19 17.72 7.17 -11.68
C ASP A 19 18.41 5.93 -11.10
N GLN A 20 19.59 6.09 -10.50
CA GLN A 20 20.34 4.99 -9.89
C GLN A 20 19.65 4.45 -8.63
N MET A 21 19.02 5.31 -7.84
CA MET A 21 18.24 4.89 -6.66
C MET A 21 17.01 4.06 -7.07
N TRP A 22 16.30 4.46 -8.12
CA TRP A 22 15.10 3.77 -8.59
C TRP A 22 15.39 2.42 -9.25
N SER A 23 16.61 2.25 -9.78
CA SER A 23 17.10 1.01 -10.41
C SER A 23 17.79 0.07 -9.41
N TYR A 24 17.78 0.39 -8.10
CA TYR A 24 18.38 -0.48 -7.08
C TYR A 24 17.53 -1.74 -6.89
N GLU A 25 18.14 -2.91 -7.01
CA GLU A 25 17.45 -4.19 -6.91
C GLU A 25 17.27 -4.64 -5.45
N ILE A 26 16.04 -4.99 -5.11
CA ILE A 26 15.65 -5.61 -3.84
C ILE A 26 14.89 -6.89 -4.16
N LEU A 27 15.41 -8.04 -3.68
CA LEU A 27 14.78 -9.36 -3.88
C LEU A 27 14.46 -9.70 -5.35
N GLY A 28 15.35 -9.29 -6.28
CA GLY A 28 15.20 -9.58 -7.71
C GLY A 28 14.28 -8.63 -8.47
N THR A 29 13.90 -7.52 -7.86
CA THR A 29 13.06 -6.47 -8.45
C THR A 29 13.59 -5.10 -8.06
N ASP A 30 13.55 -4.11 -8.95
CA ASP A 30 13.97 -2.76 -8.64
C ASP A 30 12.92 -1.97 -7.85
N ILE A 31 13.36 -0.89 -7.19
CA ILE A 31 12.51 -0.04 -6.35
C ILE A 31 11.35 0.57 -7.17
N TYR A 32 11.59 0.93 -8.43
CA TYR A 32 10.55 1.51 -9.28
C TYR A 32 9.38 0.54 -9.46
N HIS A 33 9.64 -0.71 -9.85
CA HIS A 33 8.61 -1.72 -10.03
C HIS A 33 7.91 -2.08 -8.71
N LEU A 34 8.65 -2.17 -7.60
CA LEU A 34 8.05 -2.42 -6.29
C LEU A 34 7.06 -1.32 -5.88
N LEU A 35 7.45 -0.05 -6.02
CA LEU A 35 6.57 1.07 -5.65
C LEU A 35 5.42 1.25 -6.64
N ALA A 36 5.66 1.05 -7.94
CA ALA A 36 4.61 1.06 -8.94
C ALA A 36 3.57 -0.04 -8.69
N ALA A 37 4.03 -1.28 -8.43
CA ALA A 37 3.15 -2.39 -8.07
C ALA A 37 2.37 -2.11 -6.77
N PHE A 38 3.02 -1.55 -5.75
CA PHE A 38 2.36 -1.14 -4.51
C PHE A 38 1.22 -0.14 -4.77
N VAL A 39 1.45 0.87 -5.60
CA VAL A 39 0.43 1.86 -5.97
C VAL A 39 -0.71 1.18 -6.74
N LEU A 40 -0.39 0.36 -7.75
CA LEU A 40 -1.41 -0.32 -8.56
C LEU A 40 -2.26 -1.29 -7.72
N TYR A 41 -1.64 -2.11 -6.85
CA TYR A 41 -2.38 -2.99 -5.94
C TYR A 41 -3.26 -2.22 -4.97
N SER A 42 -2.78 -1.07 -4.45
CA SER A 42 -3.56 -0.23 -3.53
C SER A 42 -4.80 0.36 -4.20
N VAL A 43 -4.68 0.79 -5.45
CA VAL A 43 -5.80 1.33 -6.23
C VAL A 43 -6.74 0.21 -6.67
N LEU A 44 -6.21 -0.92 -7.15
CA LEU A 44 -7.02 -2.06 -7.59
C LEU A 44 -7.81 -2.65 -6.41
N GLY A 45 -7.17 -2.86 -5.27
CA GLY A 45 -7.83 -3.36 -4.06
C GLY A 45 -8.92 -2.41 -3.57
N TRP A 46 -8.65 -1.11 -3.55
CA TRP A 46 -9.67 -0.10 -3.26
C TRP A 46 -10.85 -0.18 -4.24
N ALA A 47 -10.59 -0.31 -5.53
CA ALA A 47 -11.63 -0.37 -6.55
C ALA A 47 -12.50 -1.62 -6.40
N LEU A 48 -11.89 -2.78 -6.20
CA LEU A 48 -12.60 -4.06 -6.00
C LEU A 48 -13.48 -4.02 -4.75
N GLU A 49 -12.91 -3.62 -3.60
CA GLU A 49 -13.64 -3.59 -2.33
C GLU A 49 -14.73 -2.52 -2.32
N SER A 50 -14.44 -1.31 -2.82
CA SER A 50 -15.44 -0.24 -2.89
C SER A 50 -16.58 -0.59 -3.84
N THR A 51 -16.30 -1.26 -4.95
CA THR A 51 -17.34 -1.75 -5.88
C THR A 51 -18.20 -2.81 -5.23
N TYR A 52 -17.59 -3.83 -4.60
CA TYR A 52 -18.29 -4.89 -3.90
C TYR A 52 -19.20 -4.33 -2.79
N MET A 53 -18.67 -3.46 -1.93
CA MET A 53 -19.42 -2.85 -0.84
C MET A 53 -20.50 -1.88 -1.33
N SER A 54 -20.26 -1.18 -2.42
CA SER A 54 -21.27 -0.31 -3.04
C SER A 54 -22.45 -1.11 -3.58
N PHE A 55 -22.17 -2.28 -4.18
CA PHE A 55 -23.19 -3.21 -4.63
C PHE A 55 -24.01 -3.77 -3.45
N CYS A 56 -23.35 -4.25 -2.40
CA CYS A 56 -24.01 -4.77 -1.19
C CYS A 56 -24.87 -3.70 -0.51
N ASN A 57 -24.37 -2.48 -0.38
CA ASN A 57 -25.03 -1.38 0.32
C ASN A 57 -26.01 -0.59 -0.57
N ARG A 58 -26.08 -0.89 -1.86
CA ARG A 58 -26.88 -0.15 -2.87
C ARG A 58 -26.61 1.36 -2.88
N LYS A 59 -25.40 1.78 -2.48
CA LYS A 59 -24.93 3.17 -2.48
C LYS A 59 -23.41 3.18 -2.62
N PHE A 60 -22.86 4.23 -3.16
CA PHE A 60 -21.41 4.38 -3.23
C PHE A 60 -20.80 4.33 -1.83
N THR A 61 -19.89 3.38 -1.62
CA THR A 61 -19.19 3.16 -0.35
C THR A 61 -17.69 3.17 -0.61
N ASN A 62 -17.02 4.25 -0.18
CA ASN A 62 -15.56 4.32 -0.21
C ASN A 62 -14.98 3.46 0.91
N ARG A 63 -14.05 2.56 0.58
CA ARG A 63 -13.40 1.63 1.54
C ARG A 63 -11.96 2.03 1.87
N GLY A 64 -11.44 3.12 1.31
CA GLY A 64 -10.17 3.69 1.72
C GLY A 64 -10.25 4.40 3.09
N PHE A 65 -9.14 4.42 3.84
CA PHE A 65 -9.01 5.25 5.04
C PHE A 65 -9.07 6.74 4.68
N GLY A 66 -8.45 7.11 3.58
CA GLY A 66 -8.50 8.45 3.02
C GLY A 66 -9.78 8.70 2.22
N LYS A 67 -9.87 9.88 1.66
CA LYS A 67 -10.92 10.23 0.70
C LYS A 67 -10.60 9.74 -0.71
N GLY A 68 -9.31 9.56 -1.00
CA GLY A 68 -8.79 9.11 -2.28
C GLY A 68 -9.03 7.62 -2.56
N PRO A 69 -8.85 7.21 -3.84
CA PRO A 69 -9.02 5.84 -4.29
C PRO A 69 -7.77 5.00 -3.96
N PHE A 70 -7.48 4.80 -2.68
CA PHE A 70 -6.25 4.15 -2.26
C PHE A 70 -6.45 3.35 -0.97
N CYS A 71 -5.98 2.09 -0.98
CA CYS A 71 -6.04 1.20 0.18
C CYS A 71 -4.70 0.47 0.37
N PRO A 72 -3.78 0.99 1.21
CA PRO A 72 -2.40 0.49 1.35
C PRO A 72 -2.29 -0.98 1.76
N ILE A 73 -3.28 -1.51 2.49
CA ILE A 73 -3.28 -2.92 2.90
C ILE A 73 -3.17 -3.86 1.69
N TYR A 74 -3.86 -3.53 0.58
CA TYR A 74 -3.78 -4.31 -0.65
C TYR A 74 -2.43 -4.12 -1.35
N GLY A 75 -1.84 -2.92 -1.27
CA GLY A 75 -0.49 -2.65 -1.77
C GLY A 75 0.55 -3.51 -1.07
N PHE A 76 0.58 -3.45 0.26
CA PHE A 76 1.49 -4.29 1.05
C PHE A 76 1.20 -5.78 0.87
N GLY A 77 -0.07 -6.19 0.96
CA GLY A 77 -0.47 -7.58 0.79
C GLY A 77 -0.11 -8.15 -0.59
N GLY A 78 -0.33 -7.38 -1.65
CA GLY A 78 -0.02 -7.79 -3.02
C GLY A 78 1.49 -7.91 -3.28
N VAL A 79 2.27 -6.89 -2.90
CA VAL A 79 3.73 -6.90 -3.09
C VAL A 79 4.39 -7.98 -2.23
N LEU A 80 4.15 -8.00 -0.91
CA LEU A 80 4.73 -9.00 -0.02
C LEU A 80 4.26 -10.41 -0.36
N GLY A 81 2.96 -10.56 -0.67
CA GLY A 81 2.40 -11.83 -1.10
C GLY A 81 3.09 -12.36 -2.35
N TYR A 82 3.29 -11.54 -3.38
CA TYR A 82 4.01 -11.94 -4.58
C TYR A 82 5.47 -12.30 -4.28
N LEU A 83 6.21 -11.47 -3.57
CA LEU A 83 7.62 -11.72 -3.26
C LEU A 83 7.82 -13.04 -2.52
N ILE A 84 6.92 -13.39 -1.59
CA ILE A 84 7.02 -14.62 -0.81
C ILE A 84 6.52 -15.84 -1.59
N LEU A 85 5.45 -15.68 -2.38
CA LEU A 85 4.73 -16.79 -3.00
C LEU A 85 5.14 -17.07 -4.45
N SER A 86 5.83 -16.15 -5.13
CA SER A 86 6.26 -16.32 -6.51
C SER A 86 7.11 -17.58 -6.76
N PRO A 87 7.97 -18.07 -5.81
CA PRO A 87 8.70 -19.33 -6.00
C PRO A 87 7.79 -20.57 -6.07
N LEU A 88 6.53 -20.45 -5.64
CA LEU A 88 5.54 -21.53 -5.68
C LEU A 88 4.63 -21.47 -6.92
N ARG A 89 4.98 -20.64 -7.92
CA ARG A 89 4.16 -20.40 -9.10
C ARG A 89 3.69 -21.69 -9.78
N ASP A 90 4.57 -22.68 -9.91
CA ASP A 90 4.29 -23.95 -10.57
C ASP A 90 3.60 -24.99 -9.66
N LYS A 91 3.40 -24.65 -8.38
CA LYS A 91 2.87 -25.54 -7.34
C LYS A 91 1.54 -24.99 -6.80
N LEU A 92 0.48 -25.05 -7.60
CA LEU A 92 -0.80 -24.40 -7.31
C LEU A 92 -1.42 -24.77 -5.95
N VAL A 93 -1.28 -26.02 -5.52
CA VAL A 93 -1.85 -26.49 -4.24
C VAL A 93 -1.08 -25.85 -3.07
N GLU A 94 0.25 -25.90 -3.11
CA GLU A 94 1.10 -25.27 -2.09
C GLU A 94 0.88 -23.75 -2.07
N LEU A 95 0.82 -23.12 -3.24
CA LEU A 95 0.53 -21.70 -3.42
C LEU A 95 -0.80 -21.31 -2.78
N TYR A 96 -1.87 -22.09 -3.03
CA TYR A 96 -3.18 -21.85 -2.45
C TYR A 96 -3.15 -21.88 -0.92
N PHE A 97 -2.65 -22.97 -0.32
CA PHE A 97 -2.69 -23.14 1.13
C PHE A 97 -1.75 -22.17 1.85
N LEU A 98 -0.52 -21.98 1.34
CA LEU A 98 0.40 -21.02 1.92
C LEU A 98 -0.09 -19.59 1.76
N GLY A 99 -0.68 -19.25 0.60
CA GLY A 99 -1.30 -17.96 0.36
C GLY A 99 -2.46 -17.68 1.30
N ALA A 100 -3.36 -18.66 1.50
CA ALA A 100 -4.46 -18.54 2.44
C ALA A 100 -3.96 -18.28 3.88
N ILE A 101 -2.96 -19.04 4.34
CA ILE A 101 -2.39 -18.89 5.69
C ILE A 101 -1.72 -17.53 5.85
N LEU A 102 -0.84 -17.15 4.92
CA LEU A 102 -0.08 -15.89 5.01
C LEU A 102 -1.00 -14.66 4.94
N ALA A 103 -1.95 -14.66 4.00
CA ALA A 103 -2.87 -13.54 3.87
C ALA A 103 -3.81 -13.43 5.07
N THR A 104 -4.30 -14.54 5.63
CA THR A 104 -5.11 -14.53 6.85
C THR A 104 -4.30 -14.05 8.06
N ALA A 105 -3.03 -14.46 8.18
CA ALA A 105 -2.15 -13.97 9.23
C ALA A 105 -1.91 -12.47 9.09
N PHE A 106 -1.70 -11.98 7.88
CA PHE A 106 -1.54 -10.55 7.58
C PHE A 106 -2.83 -9.77 7.90
N GLU A 107 -4.01 -10.26 7.47
CA GLU A 107 -5.31 -9.68 7.81
C GLU A 107 -5.51 -9.57 9.33
N TYR A 108 -5.15 -10.63 10.07
CA TYR A 108 -5.24 -10.63 11.52
C TYR A 108 -4.30 -9.60 12.17
N LEU A 109 -3.04 -9.52 11.74
CA LEU A 109 -2.07 -8.55 12.25
C LEU A 109 -2.51 -7.11 11.99
N VAL A 110 -3.01 -6.82 10.79
CA VAL A 110 -3.55 -5.50 10.46
C VAL A 110 -4.77 -5.18 11.32
N GLY A 111 -5.71 -6.12 11.48
CA GLY A 111 -6.91 -5.93 12.30
C GLY A 111 -6.58 -5.66 13.77
N VAL A 112 -5.65 -6.42 14.36
CA VAL A 112 -5.16 -6.16 15.73
C VAL A 112 -4.49 -4.80 15.83
N GLY A 113 -3.67 -4.45 14.84
CA GLY A 113 -3.03 -3.12 14.76
C GLY A 113 -4.06 -2.00 14.72
N MET A 114 -5.10 -2.11 13.88
CA MET A 114 -6.17 -1.12 13.79
C MET A 114 -6.89 -0.94 15.11
N ILE A 115 -7.31 -2.03 15.77
CA ILE A 115 -7.98 -1.97 17.07
C ILE A 115 -7.07 -1.29 18.11
N ARG A 116 -5.77 -1.61 18.11
CA ARG A 116 -4.82 -1.06 19.09
C ARG A 116 -4.52 0.42 18.88
N PHE A 117 -4.37 0.87 17.62
CA PHE A 117 -3.92 2.22 17.29
C PHE A 117 -5.07 3.18 16.94
N LEU A 118 -6.13 2.67 16.30
CA LEU A 118 -7.27 3.49 15.85
C LEU A 118 -8.52 3.28 16.72
N GLY A 119 -8.53 2.24 17.57
CA GLY A 119 -9.67 1.92 18.44
C GLY A 119 -10.84 1.25 17.72
N GLU A 120 -10.74 1.04 16.41
CA GLU A 120 -11.83 0.46 15.60
C GLU A 120 -11.29 -0.47 14.52
N LEU A 121 -12.15 -1.35 14.01
CA LEU A 121 -11.90 -2.25 12.90
C LEU A 121 -12.80 -1.86 11.73
N TRP A 122 -12.25 -1.82 10.51
CA TRP A 122 -12.99 -1.36 9.32
C TRP A 122 -13.82 -2.44 8.64
N TRP A 123 -13.68 -3.68 9.07
CA TRP A 123 -14.54 -4.81 8.67
C TRP A 123 -15.02 -5.54 9.90
N ASP A 124 -16.08 -6.33 9.78
CA ASP A 124 -16.66 -7.08 10.89
C ASP A 124 -17.13 -8.45 10.39
N TYR A 125 -16.48 -9.48 10.91
CA TYR A 125 -16.84 -10.88 10.64
C TYR A 125 -17.59 -11.55 11.79
N ASN A 126 -18.07 -10.81 12.81
CA ASN A 126 -18.76 -11.42 13.96
C ASN A 126 -19.97 -12.27 13.54
N ASN A 127 -20.65 -11.90 12.45
CA ASN A 127 -21.79 -12.63 11.92
C ASN A 127 -21.42 -13.78 10.95
N LYS A 128 -20.12 -14.00 10.69
CA LYS A 128 -19.65 -15.07 9.80
C LYS A 128 -19.34 -16.34 10.58
N PRO A 129 -19.65 -17.54 10.05
CA PRO A 129 -19.28 -18.80 10.68
C PRO A 129 -17.76 -18.95 10.74
N PHE A 130 -17.28 -19.63 11.79
CA PHE A 130 -15.85 -19.84 12.03
C PHE A 130 -15.02 -18.54 12.01
N ASN A 131 -15.57 -17.44 12.54
CA ASN A 131 -14.79 -16.24 12.75
C ASN A 131 -13.95 -16.34 14.03
N TYR A 132 -12.85 -15.60 14.05
CA TYR A 132 -12.04 -15.42 15.25
C TYR A 132 -11.97 -13.93 15.58
N ARG A 133 -12.58 -13.55 16.69
CA ARG A 133 -12.68 -12.18 17.22
C ARG A 133 -13.29 -11.16 16.25
N GLY A 134 -14.07 -11.59 15.26
CA GLY A 134 -14.59 -10.73 14.20
C GLY A 134 -13.53 -10.20 13.22
N ILE A 135 -12.25 -10.56 13.41
CA ILE A 135 -11.12 -10.06 12.61
C ILE A 135 -10.88 -10.90 11.37
N ILE A 136 -10.92 -12.23 11.50
CA ILE A 136 -10.73 -13.20 10.41
C ILE A 136 -11.88 -14.21 10.42
N CYS A 137 -12.15 -14.85 9.29
CA CYS A 137 -13.12 -15.94 9.20
C CYS A 137 -12.70 -16.97 8.14
N LEU A 138 -13.33 -18.16 8.18
CA LEU A 138 -13.02 -19.23 7.23
C LEU A 138 -13.31 -18.82 5.77
N GLU A 139 -14.40 -18.07 5.55
CA GLU A 139 -14.78 -17.60 4.21
C GLU A 139 -13.70 -16.68 3.61
N SER A 140 -13.18 -15.71 4.38
CA SER A 140 -12.07 -14.84 3.92
C SER A 140 -10.80 -15.64 3.71
N THR A 141 -10.47 -16.59 4.60
CA THR A 141 -9.29 -17.45 4.48
C THR A 141 -9.31 -18.26 3.17
N VAL A 142 -10.46 -18.86 2.83
CA VAL A 142 -10.62 -19.59 1.56
C VAL A 142 -10.45 -18.65 0.36
N ALA A 143 -11.05 -17.47 0.42
CA ALA A 143 -10.92 -16.47 -0.64
C ALA A 143 -9.47 -16.00 -0.83
N TRP A 144 -8.72 -15.80 0.25
CA TRP A 144 -7.31 -15.40 0.20
C TRP A 144 -6.44 -16.39 -0.57
N GLY A 145 -6.70 -17.72 -0.46
CA GLY A 145 -6.01 -18.73 -1.25
C GLY A 145 -6.20 -18.55 -2.76
N PHE A 146 -7.42 -18.25 -3.21
CA PHE A 146 -7.70 -17.95 -4.62
C PHE A 146 -7.10 -16.62 -5.06
N TYR A 147 -7.13 -15.59 -4.21
CA TYR A 147 -6.47 -14.32 -4.52
C TYR A 147 -4.95 -14.48 -4.65
N ALA A 148 -4.32 -15.31 -3.82
CA ALA A 148 -2.89 -15.61 -3.94
C ALA A 148 -2.54 -16.24 -5.30
N ILE A 149 -3.33 -17.23 -5.75
CA ILE A 149 -3.18 -17.80 -7.10
C ILE A 149 -3.36 -16.70 -8.16
N GLY A 150 -4.44 -15.93 -8.07
CA GLY A 150 -4.72 -14.85 -9.03
C GLY A 150 -3.58 -13.82 -9.13
N ILE A 151 -3.03 -13.40 -7.99
CA ILE A 151 -1.92 -12.46 -7.93
C ILE A 151 -0.67 -13.04 -8.60
N VAL A 152 -0.25 -14.26 -8.21
CA VAL A 152 1.01 -14.86 -8.66
C VAL A 152 0.94 -15.31 -10.12
N GLN A 153 -0.23 -15.78 -10.60
CA GLN A 153 -0.35 -16.32 -11.94
C GLN A 153 -0.66 -15.27 -13.02
N PHE A 154 -1.39 -14.22 -12.65
CA PHE A 154 -1.97 -13.33 -13.65
C PHE A 154 -1.79 -11.84 -13.36
N VAL A 155 -2.17 -11.40 -12.15
CA VAL A 155 -2.33 -9.97 -11.86
C VAL A 155 -0.97 -9.27 -11.85
N HIS A 156 0.04 -9.89 -11.22
CA HIS A 156 1.37 -9.30 -11.13
C HIS A 156 2.02 -9.10 -12.49
N ASP A 157 1.98 -10.12 -13.35
CA ASP A 157 2.52 -10.06 -14.70
C ASP A 157 1.81 -8.99 -15.54
N ALA A 158 0.48 -8.90 -15.43
CA ALA A 158 -0.29 -7.87 -16.11
C ALA A 158 0.08 -6.45 -15.64
N MET A 159 0.31 -6.27 -14.34
CA MET A 159 0.77 -5.00 -13.77
C MET A 159 2.16 -4.63 -14.27
N TYR A 160 3.11 -5.57 -14.28
CA TYR A 160 4.45 -5.33 -14.79
C TYR A 160 4.43 -4.96 -16.28
N HIS A 161 3.61 -5.62 -17.09
CA HIS A 161 3.41 -5.22 -18.49
C HIS A 161 2.90 -3.78 -18.65
N ILE A 162 2.12 -3.28 -17.70
CA ILE A 162 1.66 -1.88 -17.72
C ILE A 162 2.80 -0.95 -17.30
N ILE A 163 3.53 -1.31 -16.24
CA ILE A 163 4.64 -0.52 -15.69
C ILE A 163 5.75 -0.36 -16.73
N ASP A 164 6.12 -1.45 -17.42
CA ASP A 164 7.17 -1.47 -18.46
C ASP A 164 6.88 -0.56 -19.66
N LYS A 165 5.61 -0.26 -19.92
CA LYS A 165 5.22 0.67 -20.98
C LYS A 165 5.41 2.14 -20.61
N VAL A 166 5.58 2.44 -19.32
CA VAL A 166 5.77 3.80 -18.84
C VAL A 166 7.27 4.10 -18.78
N GLN A 167 7.68 5.19 -19.41
CA GLN A 167 9.07 5.64 -19.33
C GLN A 167 9.46 5.90 -17.86
N LEU A 168 10.63 5.41 -17.43
CA LEU A 168 11.08 5.46 -16.03
C LEU A 168 10.94 6.85 -15.38
N GLN A 169 11.42 7.90 -16.04
CA GLN A 169 11.34 9.26 -15.54
C GLN A 169 9.89 9.74 -15.32
N ILE A 170 8.99 9.44 -16.25
CA ILE A 170 7.57 9.80 -16.12
C ILE A 170 6.94 8.98 -14.99
N GLY A 171 7.23 7.68 -14.95
CA GLY A 171 6.71 6.77 -13.94
C GLY A 171 7.15 7.14 -12.52
N THR A 172 8.41 7.49 -12.32
CA THR A 172 8.94 7.91 -11.01
C THR A 172 8.25 9.19 -10.51
N HIS A 173 8.11 10.21 -11.35
CA HIS A 173 7.38 11.42 -10.97
C HIS A 173 5.90 11.18 -10.68
N LEU A 174 5.25 10.29 -11.43
CA LEU A 174 3.85 9.89 -11.16
C LEU A 174 3.73 9.19 -9.81
N ILE A 175 4.61 8.22 -9.51
CA ILE A 175 4.61 7.51 -8.23
C ILE A 175 4.86 8.47 -7.07
N GLN A 176 5.86 9.34 -7.18
CA GLN A 176 6.16 10.37 -6.17
C GLN A 176 4.95 11.28 -5.93
N GLY A 177 4.32 11.78 -6.99
CA GLY A 177 3.12 12.62 -6.90
C GLY A 177 1.95 11.91 -6.24
N ILE A 178 1.67 10.66 -6.63
CA ILE A 178 0.59 9.86 -6.03
C ILE A 178 0.87 9.60 -4.55
N LEU A 179 2.08 9.18 -4.19
CA LEU A 179 2.43 8.90 -2.80
C LEU A 179 2.38 10.17 -1.93
N LEU A 180 2.79 11.32 -2.47
CA LEU A 180 2.66 12.60 -1.78
C LEU A 180 1.18 12.96 -1.52
N LEU A 181 0.31 12.83 -2.52
CA LEU A 181 -1.13 13.08 -2.37
C LEU A 181 -1.77 12.14 -1.34
N VAL A 182 -1.41 10.85 -1.38
CA VAL A 182 -1.85 9.85 -0.40
C VAL A 182 -1.36 10.22 1.00
N ALA A 183 -0.10 10.60 1.16
CA ALA A 183 0.46 11.02 2.44
C ALA A 183 -0.27 12.23 3.02
N ILE A 184 -0.60 13.23 2.20
CA ILE A 184 -1.39 14.40 2.62
C ILE A 184 -2.79 13.96 3.06
N ASP A 185 -3.51 13.16 2.24
CA ASP A 185 -4.88 12.72 2.55
C ASP A 185 -4.91 11.91 3.86
N TYR A 186 -3.98 10.98 4.03
CA TYR A 186 -3.87 10.16 5.25
C TYR A 186 -3.49 10.98 6.48
N THR A 187 -2.59 11.94 6.34
CA THR A 187 -2.23 12.86 7.44
C THR A 187 -3.45 13.66 7.90
N VAL A 188 -4.24 14.19 6.96
CA VAL A 188 -5.47 14.90 7.30
C VAL A 188 -6.47 14.01 8.01
N GLN A 189 -6.61 12.75 7.59
CA GLN A 189 -7.52 11.81 8.27
C GLN A 189 -7.02 11.42 9.65
N LEU A 190 -5.72 11.16 9.83
CA LEU A 190 -5.13 10.88 11.14
C LEU A 190 -5.32 12.04 12.11
N ILE A 191 -5.10 13.30 11.67
CA ILE A 191 -5.37 14.48 12.50
C ILE A 191 -6.82 14.51 12.97
N ARG A 192 -7.77 14.12 12.12
CA ARG A 192 -9.20 14.05 12.48
C ARG A 192 -9.51 12.91 13.44
N VAL A 193 -8.99 11.72 13.19
CA VAL A 193 -9.22 10.52 14.04
C VAL A 193 -8.67 10.74 15.45
N PHE A 194 -7.49 11.35 15.57
CA PHE A 194 -6.89 11.61 16.87
C PHE A 194 -7.35 12.93 17.53
N ASP A 195 -8.32 13.62 16.93
CA ASP A 195 -8.84 14.93 17.42
C ASP A 195 -7.71 15.91 17.77
N ILE A 196 -6.65 15.89 16.93
CA ILE A 196 -5.49 16.75 17.16
C ILE A 196 -5.88 18.18 16.79
N ASP A 197 -6.09 19.02 17.80
CA ASP A 197 -6.32 20.44 17.58
C ASP A 197 -5.02 21.15 17.13
N VAL A 198 -4.80 21.06 15.82
CA VAL A 198 -3.63 21.67 15.15
C VAL A 198 -3.69 23.20 15.24
N ARG A 199 -4.90 23.76 15.33
CA ARG A 199 -5.10 25.21 15.36
C ARG A 199 -4.67 25.80 16.69
N SER A 200 -5.08 25.24 17.81
CA SER A 200 -4.67 25.72 19.14
C SER A 200 -3.17 25.54 19.36
N LYS A 201 -2.59 24.42 18.90
CA LYS A 201 -1.13 24.22 18.95
C LYS A 201 -0.36 25.20 18.09
N GLY A 202 -0.89 25.54 16.91
CA GLY A 202 -0.30 26.54 16.02
C GLY A 202 -0.33 27.95 16.62
N GLU A 203 -1.44 28.34 17.24
CA GLU A 203 -1.60 29.62 17.93
C GLU A 203 -0.65 29.72 19.13
N ALA A 204 -0.59 28.67 19.96
CA ALA A 204 0.36 28.62 21.09
C ALA A 204 1.83 28.67 20.67
N LEU A 205 2.20 28.07 19.54
CA LEU A 205 3.56 28.17 18.99
C LEU A 205 3.85 29.58 18.50
N LYS A 206 2.88 30.24 17.83
CA LYS A 206 2.99 31.58 17.33
C LYS A 206 3.15 32.60 18.47
N GLU A 207 2.40 32.47 19.57
CA GLU A 207 2.54 33.26 20.78
C GLU A 207 3.90 33.08 21.44
N ARG A 208 4.42 31.83 21.51
CA ARG A 208 5.77 31.56 22.04
C ARG A 208 6.85 32.21 21.17
N CYS A 209 6.73 32.13 19.85
CA CYS A 209 7.67 32.79 18.95
C CYS A 209 7.63 34.33 19.10
N GLN A 210 6.44 34.92 19.20
CA GLN A 210 6.30 36.38 19.43
C GLN A 210 6.86 36.81 20.78
N ALA A 211 6.63 36.03 21.84
CA ALA A 211 7.21 36.33 23.17
C ALA A 211 8.74 36.21 23.20
N LEU A 212 9.32 35.31 22.38
CA LEU A 212 10.76 35.21 22.23
C LEU A 212 11.35 36.43 21.49
N ILE A 213 10.67 36.87 20.41
CA ILE A 213 11.10 38.04 19.63
C ILE A 213 10.98 39.32 20.44
N ALA A 214 9.97 39.45 21.31
CA ALA A 214 9.77 40.63 22.16
C ALA A 214 10.78 40.72 23.34
N ARG A 215 11.57 39.67 23.57
CA ARG A 215 12.63 39.67 24.62
C ARG A 215 14.01 40.09 24.12
N TRP A 216 14.13 40.31 22.82
CA TRP A 216 15.31 40.84 22.13
C TRP A 216 15.09 42.31 21.68
#